data_6caf465a5466179740d7ff720754c39b
#
_entry.id   6caf465a5466179740d7ff720754c39b
#
_cell.length_a   1.000
_cell.length_b   1.000
_cell.length_c   1.000
_cell.angle_alpha   90.00
_cell.angle_beta   90.00
_cell.angle_gamma   90.00
#
_symmetry.space_group_name_H-M   'P 1'
#
loop_
_entity.id
_entity.type
_entity.pdbx_description
1 polymer ?
#
loop_
_entity_poly.entity_id
_entity_poly.type
_entity_poly.pdbx_seq_one_letter_code
_entity_poly.pdbx_strand_id
1 'polypeptide(L)'
;MGVLQVLEREGVLVSVSGASIGALVGGAYAAEVSLARIEREWLDTDLLKVMRSFLPTFPRAGLSSGSELRKYLQALLGDARIEELSIPFAAVACDIDTGVAVVLRRGPLADAMRASASIPGIFHPVRWEGHLLLAGGPDHPSGSTPWVKLP
;
A
#
# COMPACT_ATOMS: atom_id res chain seq x y z
N MET A 1 10.74 3.16 -8.58
CA MET A 1 10.28 3.41 -9.98
C MET A 1 11.22 2.77 -10.98
N GLY A 2 12.53 3.09 -11.00
CA GLY A 2 13.47 2.59 -12.03
C GLY A 2 13.48 1.07 -12.24
N VAL A 3 13.35 0.28 -11.17
CA VAL A 3 13.29 -1.19 -11.29
C VAL A 3 12.04 -1.63 -12.08
N LEU A 4 10.86 -1.07 -11.78
CA LEU A 4 9.63 -1.40 -12.52
C LEU A 4 9.72 -1.00 -14.00
N GLN A 5 10.32 0.16 -14.31
CA GLN A 5 10.55 0.60 -15.69
C GLN A 5 11.44 -0.37 -16.47
N VAL A 6 12.49 -0.90 -15.83
CA VAL A 6 13.37 -1.91 -16.45
C VAL A 6 12.62 -3.22 -16.66
N LEU A 7 11.93 -3.73 -15.63
CA LEU A 7 11.19 -4.98 -15.71
C LEU A 7 10.08 -4.94 -16.77
N GLU A 8 9.35 -3.82 -16.85
CA GLU A 8 8.32 -3.63 -17.87
C GLU A 8 8.93 -3.65 -19.28
N ARG A 9 10.03 -2.93 -19.49
CA ARG A 9 10.73 -2.91 -20.78
C ARG A 9 11.26 -4.28 -21.19
N GLU A 10 11.74 -5.06 -20.21
CA GLU A 10 12.26 -6.43 -20.46
C GLU A 10 11.15 -7.50 -20.48
N GLY A 11 9.89 -7.12 -20.24
CA GLY A 11 8.75 -8.04 -20.26
C GLY A 11 8.77 -9.13 -19.18
N VAL A 12 9.43 -8.87 -18.03
CA VAL A 12 9.74 -9.90 -17.02
C VAL A 12 8.79 -9.84 -15.82
N LEU A 13 7.75 -9.02 -15.84
CA LEU A 13 6.91 -8.79 -14.66
C LEU A 13 5.81 -9.85 -14.55
N VAL A 14 5.88 -10.67 -13.51
CA VAL A 14 4.97 -11.81 -13.29
C VAL A 14 3.96 -11.52 -12.15
N SER A 15 4.40 -10.87 -11.08
CA SER A 15 3.56 -10.49 -9.94
C SER A 15 4.22 -9.38 -9.12
N VAL A 16 3.42 -8.64 -8.37
CA VAL A 16 3.88 -7.52 -7.53
C VAL A 16 3.40 -7.69 -6.11
N SER A 17 4.28 -7.46 -5.15
CA SER A 17 3.89 -7.32 -3.75
C SER A 17 4.58 -6.11 -3.13
N GLY A 18 3.93 -5.50 -2.15
CA GLY A 18 4.49 -4.32 -1.50
C GLY A 18 3.93 -4.08 -0.11
N ALA A 19 4.74 -3.36 0.69
CA ALA A 19 4.35 -2.84 1.98
C ALA A 19 4.48 -1.32 1.96
N SER A 20 3.58 -0.62 2.65
CA SER A 20 3.59 0.83 2.78
C SER A 20 3.66 1.53 1.40
N ILE A 21 4.66 2.37 1.18
CA ILE A 21 4.92 3.03 -0.11
C ILE A 21 5.01 2.03 -1.27
N GLY A 22 5.64 0.86 -1.04
CA GLY A 22 5.71 -0.20 -2.04
C GLY A 22 4.35 -0.76 -2.43
N ALA A 23 3.39 -0.81 -1.50
CA ALA A 23 2.02 -1.20 -1.80
C ALA A 23 1.29 -0.12 -2.63
N LEU A 24 1.55 1.17 -2.37
CA LEU A 24 0.95 2.26 -3.15
C LEU A 24 1.44 2.25 -4.59
N VAL A 25 2.74 2.16 -4.79
CA VAL A 25 3.34 2.11 -6.14
C VAL A 25 2.97 0.82 -6.86
N GLY A 26 3.17 -0.32 -6.19
CA GLY A 26 2.91 -1.64 -6.77
C GLY A 26 1.44 -1.89 -7.08
N GLY A 27 0.53 -1.44 -6.20
CA GLY A 27 -0.91 -1.56 -6.40
C GLY A 27 -1.41 -0.69 -7.56
N ALA A 28 -0.92 0.56 -7.65
CA ALA A 28 -1.26 1.43 -8.78
C ALA A 28 -0.74 0.83 -10.10
N TYR A 29 0.48 0.30 -10.11
CA TYR A 29 1.05 -0.37 -11.28
C TYR A 29 0.25 -1.61 -11.68
N ALA A 30 -0.09 -2.47 -10.70
CA ALA A 30 -0.88 -3.68 -10.95
C ALA A 30 -2.30 -3.36 -11.47
N ALA A 31 -2.83 -2.19 -11.14
CA ALA A 31 -4.08 -1.66 -11.68
C ALA A 31 -3.89 -0.92 -13.02
N GLU A 32 -2.78 -1.17 -13.72
CA GLU A 32 -2.48 -0.62 -15.05
C GLU A 32 -2.36 0.93 -15.10
N VAL A 33 -2.15 1.58 -13.95
CA VAL A 33 -1.78 2.99 -13.95
C VAL A 33 -0.36 3.10 -14.52
N SER A 34 -0.18 3.83 -15.60
CA SER A 34 1.11 3.95 -16.28
C SER A 34 2.21 4.46 -15.33
N LEU A 35 3.42 3.92 -15.47
CA LEU A 35 4.57 4.35 -14.65
C LEU A 35 4.82 5.84 -14.73
N ALA A 36 4.62 6.45 -15.92
CA ALA A 36 4.74 7.90 -16.10
C ALA A 36 3.69 8.68 -15.29
N ARG A 37 2.48 8.16 -15.14
CA ARG A 37 1.45 8.76 -14.29
C ARG A 37 1.78 8.58 -12.81
N ILE A 38 2.17 7.38 -12.41
CA ILE A 38 2.61 7.09 -11.03
C ILE A 38 3.78 8.02 -10.67
N GLU A 39 4.78 8.16 -11.53
CA GLU A 39 5.94 9.04 -11.31
C GLU A 39 5.53 10.51 -11.16
N ARG A 40 4.63 11.00 -12.01
CA ARG A 40 4.09 12.36 -11.93
C ARG A 40 3.31 12.61 -10.64
N GLU A 41 2.41 11.69 -10.27
CA GLU A 41 1.66 11.77 -9.00
C GLU A 41 2.60 11.81 -7.79
N TRP A 42 3.73 11.10 -7.86
CA TRP A 42 4.77 11.13 -6.83
C TRP A 42 5.59 12.41 -6.82
N LEU A 43 5.95 12.95 -8.00
CA LEU A 43 6.74 14.17 -8.14
C LEU A 43 5.90 15.43 -7.90
N ASP A 44 4.66 15.47 -8.39
CA ASP A 44 3.72 16.58 -8.19
C ASP A 44 3.14 16.65 -6.78
N THR A 45 3.50 15.68 -5.94
CA THR A 45 3.58 15.85 -4.51
C THR A 45 2.27 15.87 -3.73
N ASP A 46 1.14 15.51 -4.25
CA ASP A 46 -0.06 15.52 -3.41
C ASP A 46 -0.05 14.37 -2.40
N LEU A 47 0.44 13.19 -2.76
CA LEU A 47 0.57 12.08 -1.82
C LEU A 47 1.67 12.32 -0.78
N LEU A 48 2.84 12.82 -1.18
CA LEU A 48 3.91 13.21 -0.25
C LEU A 48 3.54 14.43 0.58
N LYS A 49 2.81 15.41 0.03
CA LYS A 49 2.26 16.55 0.78
C LYS A 49 1.21 16.06 1.78
N VAL A 50 0.32 15.17 1.34
CA VAL A 50 -0.66 14.54 2.22
C VAL A 50 0.05 13.78 3.33
N MET A 51 1.04 12.95 3.03
CA MET A 51 1.82 12.23 4.06
C MET A 51 2.66 13.19 4.92
N ARG A 52 3.26 14.24 4.34
CA ARG A 52 4.01 15.26 5.07
C ARG A 52 3.13 16.20 5.88
N SER A 53 1.94 16.53 5.43
CA SER A 53 1.01 17.41 6.18
C SER A 53 0.53 16.75 7.47
N PHE A 54 0.63 15.43 7.57
CA PHE A 54 0.33 14.70 8.81
C PHE A 54 1.51 14.65 9.79
N LEU A 55 2.75 14.84 9.32
CA LEU A 55 3.94 14.78 10.17
C LEU A 55 4.10 15.96 11.14
N PRO A 56 3.76 17.24 10.81
CA PRO A 56 3.99 18.36 11.70
C PRO A 56 2.86 18.65 12.70
N THR A 57 1.70 18.04 12.55
CA THR A 57 0.52 18.32 13.39
C THR A 57 0.46 17.45 14.66
N PHE A 58 1.42 16.60 14.86
CA PHE A 58 1.60 15.88 16.10
C PHE A 58 2.15 16.86 17.19
N PRO A 59 1.50 17.07 18.32
CA PRO A 59 0.65 16.19 19.12
C PRO A 59 -0.80 16.66 19.37
N ARG A 60 -1.34 17.62 18.62
CA ARG A 60 -2.61 18.30 18.99
C ARG A 60 -3.86 17.89 18.22
N ALA A 61 -3.73 17.19 17.09
CA ALA A 61 -4.87 16.92 16.21
C ALA A 61 -5.43 15.48 16.30
N GLY A 62 -4.84 14.59 17.08
CA GLY A 62 -5.22 13.17 17.12
C GLY A 62 -4.79 12.40 15.86
N LEU A 63 -5.16 11.12 15.80
CA LEU A 63 -4.89 10.26 14.65
C LEU A 63 -5.77 10.67 13.46
N SER A 64 -5.18 10.73 12.27
CA SER A 64 -5.95 10.91 11.03
C SER A 64 -6.73 9.64 10.69
N SER A 65 -7.98 9.81 10.24
CA SER A 65 -8.80 8.68 9.78
C SER A 65 -8.24 7.99 8.53
N GLY A 66 -7.34 8.65 7.80
CA GLY A 66 -6.85 8.18 6.50
C GLY A 66 -7.91 8.22 5.38
N SER A 67 -9.05 8.89 5.64
CA SER A 67 -10.14 9.01 4.66
C SER A 67 -9.71 9.74 3.39
N GLU A 68 -8.85 10.74 3.52
CA GLU A 68 -8.37 11.50 2.37
C GLU A 68 -7.45 10.65 1.49
N LEU A 69 -6.56 9.86 2.10
CA LEU A 69 -5.75 8.89 1.35
C LEU A 69 -6.63 7.86 0.64
N ARG A 70 -7.67 7.36 1.33
CA ARG A 70 -8.63 6.43 0.73
C ARG A 70 -9.37 7.05 -0.46
N LYS A 71 -9.88 8.28 -0.32
CA LYS A 71 -10.57 9.00 -1.40
C LYS A 71 -9.64 9.22 -2.60
N TYR A 72 -8.41 9.63 -2.34
CA TYR A 72 -7.41 9.82 -3.38
C TYR A 72 -7.14 8.51 -4.14
N LEU A 73 -6.90 7.41 -3.41
CA LEU A 73 -6.68 6.10 -4.02
C LEU A 73 -7.91 5.63 -4.82
N GLN A 74 -9.11 5.85 -4.29
CA GLN A 74 -10.34 5.50 -4.99
C GLN A 74 -10.56 6.35 -6.24
N ALA A 75 -10.21 7.63 -6.22
CA ALA A 75 -10.26 8.49 -7.42
C ALA A 75 -9.25 8.05 -8.49
N LEU A 76 -8.09 7.52 -8.07
CA LEU A 76 -7.05 7.06 -8.98
C LEU A 76 -7.36 5.68 -9.58
N LEU A 77 -7.93 4.77 -8.79
CA LEU A 77 -8.05 3.34 -9.08
C LEU A 77 -9.49 2.89 -9.37
N GLY A 78 -10.49 3.77 -9.11
CA GLY A 78 -11.90 3.39 -9.17
C GLY A 78 -12.25 2.34 -8.11
N ASP A 79 -13.14 1.42 -8.48
CA ASP A 79 -13.61 0.32 -7.64
C ASP A 79 -12.82 -0.99 -7.88
N ALA A 80 -11.54 -0.85 -8.29
CA ALA A 80 -10.68 -1.99 -8.57
C ALA A 80 -10.55 -2.94 -7.37
N ARG A 81 -10.61 -4.25 -7.65
CA ARG A 81 -10.43 -5.30 -6.66
C ARG A 81 -9.13 -6.05 -6.95
N ILE A 82 -8.43 -6.46 -5.89
CA ILE A 82 -7.11 -7.10 -6.02
C ILE A 82 -7.18 -8.37 -6.87
N GLU A 83 -8.20 -9.18 -6.65
CA GLU A 83 -8.41 -10.46 -7.35
C GLU A 83 -8.78 -10.33 -8.83
N GLU A 84 -9.12 -9.11 -9.27
CA GLU A 84 -9.52 -8.81 -10.64
C GLU A 84 -8.39 -8.14 -11.46
N LEU A 85 -7.24 -7.89 -10.83
CA LEU A 85 -6.12 -7.25 -11.50
C LEU A 85 -5.45 -8.20 -12.49
N SER A 86 -5.08 -7.67 -13.66
CA SER A 86 -4.33 -8.42 -14.70
C SER A 86 -2.92 -8.80 -14.24
N ILE A 87 -2.30 -7.97 -13.40
CA ILE A 87 -1.03 -8.29 -12.75
C ILE A 87 -1.34 -8.71 -11.32
N PRO A 88 -1.03 -9.95 -10.91
CA PRO A 88 -1.24 -10.42 -9.55
C PRO A 88 -0.56 -9.49 -8.53
N PHE A 89 -1.33 -9.03 -7.54
CA PHE A 89 -0.88 -8.09 -6.54
C PHE A 89 -1.17 -8.59 -5.12
N ALA A 90 -0.30 -8.22 -4.19
CA ALA A 90 -0.54 -8.38 -2.76
C ALA A 90 -0.01 -7.18 -1.98
N ALA A 91 -0.85 -6.62 -1.10
CA ALA A 91 -0.41 -5.65 -0.12
C ALA A 91 -0.08 -6.35 1.20
N VAL A 92 0.96 -5.89 1.89
CA VAL A 92 1.34 -6.42 3.21
C VAL A 92 1.08 -5.36 4.26
N ALA A 93 0.37 -5.74 5.31
CA ALA A 93 0.11 -4.93 6.50
C ALA A 93 0.46 -5.73 7.76
N CYS A 94 0.41 -5.11 8.92
CA CYS A 94 0.63 -5.75 10.21
C CYS A 94 -0.67 -5.72 11.02
N ASP A 95 -1.06 -6.84 11.59
CA ASP A 95 -2.13 -6.91 12.57
C ASP A 95 -1.61 -6.36 13.90
N ILE A 96 -2.26 -5.31 14.40
CA ILE A 96 -1.83 -4.61 15.62
C ILE A 96 -1.96 -5.47 16.89
N ASP A 97 -2.93 -6.38 16.91
CA ASP A 97 -3.21 -7.21 18.08
C ASP A 97 -2.21 -8.36 18.22
N THR A 98 -1.75 -8.90 17.09
CA THR A 98 -0.86 -10.07 17.07
C THR A 98 0.57 -9.74 16.67
N GLY A 99 0.80 -8.58 16.04
CA GLY A 99 2.10 -8.21 15.45
C GLY A 99 2.48 -9.04 14.22
N VAL A 100 1.56 -9.83 13.68
CA VAL A 100 1.82 -10.72 12.54
C VAL A 100 1.52 -10.02 11.23
N ALA A 101 2.33 -10.30 10.20
CA ALA A 101 2.07 -9.81 8.85
C ALA A 101 0.82 -10.45 8.25
N VAL A 102 -0.03 -9.62 7.70
CA VAL A 102 -1.24 -10.02 6.96
C VAL A 102 -1.05 -9.67 5.50
N VAL A 103 -1.19 -10.66 4.63
CA VAL A 103 -1.04 -10.51 3.18
C VAL A 103 -2.42 -10.36 2.55
N LEU A 104 -2.70 -9.19 2.02
CA LEU A 104 -3.98 -8.82 1.42
C LEU A 104 -3.94 -9.13 -0.08
N ARG A 105 -4.64 -10.18 -0.49
CA ARG A 105 -4.67 -10.69 -1.89
C ARG A 105 -6.03 -10.58 -2.54
N ARG A 106 -7.03 -10.09 -1.83
CA ARG A 106 -8.41 -9.92 -2.32
C ARG A 106 -9.05 -8.73 -1.64
N GLY A 107 -10.15 -8.25 -2.18
CA GLY A 107 -10.90 -7.13 -1.65
C GLY A 107 -10.59 -5.80 -2.36
N PRO A 108 -11.16 -4.69 -1.88
CA PRO A 108 -10.99 -3.38 -2.50
C PRO A 108 -9.51 -2.96 -2.48
N LEU A 109 -8.94 -2.68 -3.65
CA LEU A 109 -7.53 -2.35 -3.80
C LEU A 109 -7.14 -1.10 -3.00
N ALA A 110 -7.95 -0.04 -3.09
CA ALA A 110 -7.71 1.21 -2.37
C ALA A 110 -7.66 1.02 -0.85
N ASP A 111 -8.53 0.16 -0.30
CA ASP A 111 -8.57 -0.13 1.14
C ASP A 111 -7.36 -0.98 1.58
N ALA A 112 -6.95 -1.94 0.78
CA ALA A 112 -5.75 -2.75 1.05
C ALA A 112 -4.47 -1.90 1.01
N MET A 113 -4.34 -1.03 0.01
CA MET A 113 -3.22 -0.10 -0.10
C MET A 113 -3.21 0.88 1.08
N ARG A 114 -4.38 1.41 1.47
CA ARG A 114 -4.51 2.27 2.64
C ARG A 114 -4.11 1.53 3.92
N ALA A 115 -4.56 0.29 4.13
CA ALA A 115 -4.19 -0.50 5.30
C ALA A 115 -2.68 -0.66 5.40
N SER A 116 -2.04 -1.04 4.30
CA SER A 116 -0.58 -1.19 4.20
C SER A 116 0.18 0.13 4.43
N ALA A 117 -0.41 1.28 4.11
CA ALA A 117 0.19 2.60 4.26
C ALA A 117 -0.21 3.33 5.56
N SER A 118 -1.03 2.71 6.43
CA SER A 118 -1.49 3.30 7.68
C SER A 118 -0.40 3.33 8.75
N ILE A 119 0.41 4.39 8.76
CA ILE A 119 1.54 4.56 9.68
C ILE A 119 1.05 4.63 11.13
N PRO A 120 1.61 3.80 12.05
CA PRO A 120 1.29 3.84 13.47
C PRO A 120 1.48 5.24 14.07
N GLY A 121 0.54 5.68 14.89
CA GLY A 121 0.57 7.00 15.53
C GLY A 121 0.14 8.15 14.63
N ILE A 122 -0.02 7.95 13.31
CA ILE A 122 -0.48 8.97 12.35
C ILE A 122 -1.88 8.67 11.87
N PHE A 123 -2.13 7.42 11.47
CA PHE A 123 -3.42 6.99 10.94
C PHE A 123 -4.13 6.02 11.88
N HIS A 124 -5.47 6.04 11.83
CA HIS A 124 -6.26 4.99 12.45
C HIS A 124 -6.03 3.64 11.78
N PRO A 125 -5.98 2.53 12.56
CA PRO A 125 -5.94 1.19 12.00
C PRO A 125 -7.13 0.92 11.06
N VAL A 126 -6.91 0.08 10.08
CA VAL A 126 -7.96 -0.36 9.14
C VAL A 126 -8.54 -1.68 9.63
N ARG A 127 -9.86 -1.74 9.79
CA ARG A 127 -10.55 -3.02 10.03
C ARG A 127 -10.63 -3.83 8.73
N TRP A 128 -10.15 -5.06 8.80
CA TRP A 128 -10.12 -5.97 7.65
C TRP A 128 -10.33 -7.41 8.11
N GLU A 129 -11.46 -8.01 7.75
CA GLU A 129 -11.79 -9.42 8.06
C GLU A 129 -11.52 -9.83 9.53
N GLY A 130 -11.86 -8.95 10.47
CA GLY A 130 -11.66 -9.19 11.91
C GLY A 130 -10.31 -8.73 12.47
N HIS A 131 -9.38 -8.32 11.63
CA HIS A 131 -8.09 -7.78 12.01
C HIS A 131 -8.09 -6.25 12.10
N LEU A 132 -7.19 -5.69 12.89
CA LEU A 132 -6.87 -4.26 12.92
C LEU A 132 -5.48 -4.06 12.29
N LEU A 133 -5.45 -3.49 11.08
CA LEU A 133 -4.26 -3.42 10.28
C LEU A 133 -3.61 -2.03 10.29
N LEU A 134 -2.29 -2.02 10.40
CA LEU A 134 -1.43 -0.84 10.27
C LEU A 134 -0.30 -1.10 9.27
N ALA A 135 0.38 -0.02 8.85
CA ALA A 135 1.64 -0.13 8.14
C ALA A 135 2.68 -0.80 9.05
N GLY A 136 3.35 -1.81 8.52
CA GLY A 136 4.41 -2.51 9.19
C GLY A 136 4.75 -3.78 8.44
N GLY A 137 6.03 -4.16 8.48
CA GLY A 137 6.47 -5.50 8.16
C GLY A 137 6.73 -6.21 9.49
N PRO A 138 6.71 -7.54 9.55
CA PRO A 138 7.16 -8.22 10.75
C PRO A 138 8.61 -7.86 10.97
N ASP A 139 8.91 -7.25 12.12
CA ASP A 139 10.23 -7.32 12.70
C ASP A 139 10.47 -8.77 13.09
N HIS A 140 10.71 -9.62 12.09
CA HIS A 140 11.13 -10.97 12.36
C HIS A 140 12.60 -10.90 12.78
N PRO A 141 12.96 -11.33 14.02
CA PRO A 141 14.34 -11.29 14.51
C PRO A 141 15.33 -12.05 13.62
N SER A 142 14.84 -12.88 12.70
CA SER A 142 15.64 -13.69 11.78
C SER A 142 15.92 -13.05 10.42
N GLY A 143 15.43 -11.83 10.14
CA GLY A 143 15.62 -11.20 8.81
C GLY A 143 15.02 -11.97 7.63
N SER A 144 14.39 -13.10 7.90
CA SER A 144 13.69 -13.93 6.93
C SER A 144 12.22 -13.56 6.94
N THR A 145 11.85 -12.51 6.24
CA THR A 145 10.48 -12.37 5.80
C THR A 145 10.18 -13.59 4.94
N PRO A 146 9.18 -14.41 5.25
CA PRO A 146 8.71 -15.39 4.29
C PRO A 146 8.04 -14.62 3.16
N TRP A 147 8.83 -14.09 2.26
CA TRP A 147 8.37 -13.57 1.00
C TRP A 147 7.75 -14.74 0.26
N VAL A 148 6.47 -14.88 0.56
CA VAL A 148 5.46 -15.40 -0.33
C VAL A 148 5.95 -16.51 -1.24
N LYS A 149 5.74 -17.75 -0.82
CA LYS A 149 5.37 -18.76 -1.82
C LYS A 149 4.04 -18.29 -2.43
N LEU A 150 4.12 -17.61 -3.55
CA LEU A 150 3.00 -17.52 -4.48
C LEU A 150 2.78 -18.95 -5.01
N PRO A 151 1.54 -19.42 -5.03
CA PRO A 151 1.25 -20.68 -5.70
C PRO A 151 1.53 -20.57 -7.19
#